data_bc5a8827e2bd442ac93e3aa0b91ca693
#
_entry.id   bc5a8827e2bd442ac93e3aa0b91ca693
#
_cell.length_a   1.000
_cell.length_b   1.000
_cell.length_c   1.000
_cell.angle_alpha   90.00
_cell.angle_beta   90.00
_cell.angle_gamma   90.00
#
_symmetry.space_group_name_H-M   'P 1'
#
loop_
_entity.id
_entity.type
_entity.pdbx_description
1 polymer ?
#
loop_
_entity_poly.entity_id
_entity_poly.type
_entity_poly.pdbx_seq_one_letter_code
_entity_poly.pdbx_strand_id
1 'polypeptide(L)'
;VTSAPSYTEAGMIILCLRGTAKVCIFDNIHILTKNELAVILPGQLVSITELSSDFLCDIVVLSRALFDDTLSGFSRFSPLFYVYMRSHYWYELTGEETERFKRFYESLSERAKDPTHFFRRESVLLLLRIFYLDIYNDYYGKSHLAKGESDLGKSKLAHEFFCLIMQHYR
;
A
#
# COMPACT_ATOMS: atom_id res chain seq x y z
N VAL A 1 23.99 2.56 4.73
CA VAL A 1 23.85 2.84 3.27
C VAL A 1 22.74 3.84 3.12
N THR A 2 23.08 5.08 2.77
CA THR A 2 22.12 6.16 2.51
C THR A 2 21.74 6.11 1.04
N SER A 3 20.47 5.84 0.70
CA SER A 3 20.02 5.99 -0.67
C SER A 3 19.63 7.46 -0.92
N ALA A 4 20.09 8.03 -2.03
CA ALA A 4 19.58 9.32 -2.46
C ALA A 4 18.06 9.21 -2.76
N PRO A 5 17.28 10.28 -2.51
CA PRO A 5 15.87 10.28 -2.88
C PRO A 5 15.71 9.98 -4.38
N SER A 6 14.85 9.02 -4.71
CA SER A 6 14.57 8.65 -6.09
C SER A 6 13.08 8.38 -6.28
N TYR A 7 12.56 8.73 -7.45
CA TYR A 7 11.20 8.32 -7.82
C TYR A 7 11.18 6.81 -8.05
N THR A 8 10.27 6.13 -7.35
CA THR A 8 10.10 4.69 -7.57
C THR A 8 9.14 4.45 -8.74
N GLU A 9 9.55 3.62 -9.69
CA GLU A 9 8.65 3.12 -10.73
C GLU A 9 7.82 1.92 -10.23
N ALA A 10 8.21 1.33 -9.11
CA ALA A 10 7.57 0.17 -8.51
C ALA A 10 6.73 0.57 -7.30
N GLY A 11 5.66 -0.17 -7.05
CA GLY A 11 4.99 -0.19 -5.75
C GLY A 11 5.77 -1.05 -4.77
N MET A 12 5.77 -0.69 -3.48
CA MET A 12 6.42 -1.49 -2.43
C MET A 12 5.49 -1.63 -1.22
N ILE A 13 5.49 -2.82 -0.64
CA ILE A 13 4.82 -3.13 0.62
C ILE A 13 5.91 -3.67 1.55
N ILE A 14 6.16 -3.01 2.67
CA ILE A 14 7.28 -3.31 3.57
C ILE A 14 6.74 -3.51 4.97
N LEU A 15 6.86 -4.72 5.53
CA LEU A 15 6.59 -5.00 6.94
C LEU A 15 7.90 -5.05 7.71
N CYS A 16 8.05 -4.19 8.71
CA CYS A 16 9.19 -4.25 9.62
C CYS A 16 8.98 -5.36 10.66
N LEU A 17 9.90 -6.33 10.66
CA LEU A 17 9.89 -7.46 11.60
C LEU A 17 10.74 -7.19 12.85
N ARG A 18 11.84 -6.44 12.68
CA ARG A 18 12.79 -6.10 13.75
C ARG A 18 13.62 -4.88 13.36
N GLY A 19 14.15 -4.20 14.37
CA GLY A 19 14.98 -3.02 14.19
C GLY A 19 14.19 -1.80 13.73
N THR A 20 14.88 -0.85 13.14
CA THR A 20 14.30 0.42 12.67
C THR A 20 14.88 0.83 11.32
N ALA A 21 14.08 1.53 10.52
CA ALA A 21 14.52 2.18 9.29
C ALA A 21 13.91 3.57 9.20
N LYS A 22 14.71 4.57 8.89
CA LYS A 22 14.21 5.91 8.59
C LYS A 22 13.84 5.96 7.12
N VAL A 23 12.56 6.13 6.86
CA VAL A 23 11.99 6.19 5.51
C VAL A 23 11.41 7.58 5.29
N CYS A 24 11.75 8.17 4.16
CA CYS A 24 11.21 9.46 3.74
C CYS A 24 10.41 9.26 2.45
N ILE A 25 9.15 9.70 2.44
CA ILE A 25 8.29 9.69 1.26
C ILE A 25 7.86 11.13 1.01
N PHE A 26 8.33 11.71 -0.12
CA PHE A 26 8.33 13.15 -0.34
C PHE A 26 9.00 13.87 0.85
N ASP A 27 8.28 14.72 1.56
CA ASP A 27 8.78 15.45 2.74
C ASP A 27 8.35 14.79 4.07
N ASN A 28 7.68 13.63 4.02
CA ASN A 28 7.21 12.92 5.21
C ASN A 28 8.28 11.92 5.67
N ILE A 29 8.89 12.20 6.81
CA ILE A 29 9.90 11.35 7.44
C ILE A 29 9.21 10.51 8.52
N HIS A 30 9.46 9.18 8.49
CA HIS A 30 8.99 8.25 9.50
C HIS A 30 10.08 7.25 9.88
N ILE A 31 10.11 6.87 11.15
CA ILE A 31 10.96 5.78 11.63
C ILE A 31 10.10 4.53 11.68
N LEU A 32 10.27 3.69 10.68
CA LEU A 32 9.58 2.42 10.59
C LEU A 32 10.10 1.48 11.67
N THR A 33 9.21 0.97 12.50
CA THR A 33 9.51 0.10 13.64
C THR A 33 8.79 -1.24 13.53
N LYS A 34 9.08 -2.15 14.45
CA LYS A 34 8.48 -3.51 14.46
C LYS A 34 6.95 -3.45 14.42
N ASN A 35 6.35 -4.30 13.60
CA ASN A 35 4.92 -4.42 13.32
C ASN A 35 4.31 -3.23 12.59
N GLU A 36 5.14 -2.35 12.03
CA GLU A 36 4.65 -1.32 11.12
C GLU A 36 4.77 -1.76 9.67
N LEU A 37 3.76 -1.43 8.90
CA LEU A 37 3.66 -1.67 7.46
C LEU A 37 3.79 -0.34 6.72
N ALA A 38 4.69 -0.27 5.76
CA ALA A 38 4.78 0.82 4.80
C ALA A 38 4.20 0.39 3.45
N VAL A 39 3.32 1.21 2.87
CA VAL A 39 2.77 1.01 1.53
C VAL A 39 3.17 2.19 0.64
N ILE A 40 4.01 1.92 -0.33
CA ILE A 40 4.59 2.92 -1.23
C ILE A 40 4.04 2.67 -2.63
N LEU A 41 3.49 3.70 -3.24
CA LEU A 41 2.90 3.62 -4.57
C LEU A 41 3.92 3.98 -5.67
N PRO A 42 3.75 3.46 -6.90
CA PRO A 42 4.55 3.90 -8.03
C PRO A 42 4.47 5.43 -8.23
N GLY A 43 5.60 6.06 -8.54
CA GLY A 43 5.71 7.50 -8.77
C GLY A 43 5.92 8.34 -7.51
N GLN A 44 6.12 7.73 -6.34
CA GLN A 44 6.48 8.46 -5.13
C GLN A 44 8.00 8.66 -5.03
N LEU A 45 8.42 9.81 -4.49
CA LEU A 45 9.82 10.09 -4.19
C LEU A 45 10.15 9.46 -2.84
N VAL A 46 11.06 8.50 -2.83
CA VAL A 46 11.38 7.68 -1.64
C VAL A 46 12.87 7.68 -1.39
N SER A 47 13.25 7.76 -0.11
CA SER A 47 14.59 7.42 0.35
C SER A 47 14.51 6.60 1.63
N ILE A 48 15.42 5.65 1.78
CA ILE A 48 15.58 4.86 3.01
C ILE A 48 16.98 5.14 3.55
N THR A 49 17.02 5.63 4.78
CA THR A 49 18.26 6.03 5.45
C THR A 49 18.26 5.47 6.87
N GLU A 50 19.41 5.46 7.51
CA GLU A 50 19.54 5.13 8.94
C GLU A 50 18.87 3.79 9.31
N LEU A 51 19.36 2.70 8.73
CA LEU A 51 18.97 1.35 9.13
C LEU A 51 19.68 0.96 10.43
N SER A 52 18.95 0.43 11.42
CA SER A 52 19.57 -0.21 12.57
C SER A 52 20.31 -1.49 12.14
N SER A 53 21.31 -1.90 12.93
CA SER A 53 22.14 -3.08 12.60
C SER A 53 21.36 -4.40 12.58
N ASP A 54 20.21 -4.42 13.25
CA ASP A 54 19.32 -5.58 13.36
C ASP A 54 18.06 -5.45 12.50
N PHE A 55 18.00 -4.45 11.58
CA PHE A 55 16.84 -4.23 10.75
C PHE A 55 16.54 -5.45 9.87
N LEU A 56 15.31 -5.92 9.97
CA LEU A 56 14.77 -7.03 9.20
C LEU A 56 13.35 -6.71 8.74
N CYS A 57 13.04 -6.93 7.49
CA CYS A 57 11.71 -6.69 6.93
C CYS A 57 11.33 -7.75 5.89
N ASP A 58 10.02 -7.97 5.74
CA ASP A 58 9.44 -8.58 4.56
C ASP A 58 9.11 -7.48 3.55
N ILE A 59 9.49 -7.68 2.30
CA ILE A 59 9.25 -6.71 1.24
C ILE A 59 8.61 -7.37 0.02
N VAL A 60 7.53 -6.76 -0.49
CA VAL A 60 6.93 -7.07 -1.77
C VAL A 60 7.16 -5.89 -2.70
N VAL A 61 7.79 -6.14 -3.85
CA VAL A 61 8.00 -5.12 -4.88
C VAL A 61 7.14 -5.47 -6.09
N LEU A 62 6.32 -4.52 -6.52
CA LEU A 62 5.36 -4.68 -7.61
C LEU A 62 5.78 -3.77 -8.77
N SER A 63 5.95 -4.33 -9.96
CA SER A 63 6.08 -3.49 -11.15
C SER A 63 4.86 -2.58 -11.32
N ARG A 64 5.03 -1.43 -11.96
CA ARG A 64 3.91 -0.52 -12.24
C ARG A 64 2.77 -1.22 -12.96
N ALA A 65 3.07 -2.03 -13.97
CA ALA A 65 2.07 -2.78 -14.71
C ALA A 65 1.27 -3.75 -13.81
N LEU A 66 1.96 -4.48 -12.90
CA LEU A 66 1.27 -5.39 -11.98
C LEU A 66 0.42 -4.62 -10.96
N PHE A 67 0.89 -3.47 -10.48
CA PHE A 67 0.14 -2.58 -9.61
C PHE A 67 -1.13 -2.06 -10.32
N ASP A 68 -0.99 -1.52 -11.53
CA ASP A 68 -2.11 -1.01 -12.32
C ASP A 68 -3.13 -2.11 -12.62
N ASP A 69 -2.70 -3.31 -12.97
CA ASP A 69 -3.58 -4.47 -13.20
C ASP A 69 -4.27 -4.95 -11.92
N THR A 70 -3.59 -4.86 -10.77
CA THR A 70 -4.19 -5.18 -9.48
C THR A 70 -5.37 -4.25 -9.21
N LEU A 71 -5.21 -2.95 -9.43
CA LEU A 71 -6.22 -1.95 -9.11
C LEU A 71 -7.29 -1.77 -10.19
N SER A 72 -6.98 -2.03 -11.46
CA SER A 72 -7.93 -1.91 -12.58
C SER A 72 -9.13 -2.85 -12.47
N GLY A 73 -8.99 -3.97 -11.75
CA GLY A 73 -10.08 -4.92 -11.49
C GLY A 73 -11.15 -4.40 -10.51
N PHE A 74 -10.96 -3.21 -9.93
CA PHE A 74 -11.86 -2.64 -8.95
C PHE A 74 -12.55 -1.38 -9.47
N SER A 75 -13.62 -1.56 -10.22
CA SER A 75 -14.49 -0.45 -10.64
C SER A 75 -15.16 0.30 -9.45
N ARG A 76 -15.03 -0.24 -8.25
CA ARG A 76 -15.66 0.28 -7.03
C ARG A 76 -14.72 1.02 -6.09
N PHE A 77 -13.40 1.03 -6.34
CA PHE A 77 -12.52 1.87 -5.55
C PHE A 77 -12.85 3.34 -5.80
N SER A 78 -13.31 3.98 -4.74
CA SER A 78 -13.48 5.42 -4.76
C SER A 78 -12.15 6.09 -5.11
N PRO A 79 -12.15 7.10 -6.01
CA PRO A 79 -10.97 7.94 -6.23
C PRO A 79 -10.36 8.48 -4.93
N LEU A 80 -11.18 8.68 -3.89
CA LEU A 80 -10.73 9.08 -2.55
C LEU A 80 -9.82 8.04 -1.90
N PHE A 81 -9.96 6.76 -2.23
CA PHE A 81 -9.05 5.73 -1.73
C PHE A 81 -7.62 5.92 -2.28
N TYR A 82 -7.48 6.30 -3.54
CA TYR A 82 -6.16 6.62 -4.10
C TYR A 82 -5.54 7.86 -3.46
N VAL A 83 -6.35 8.88 -3.18
CA VAL A 83 -5.90 10.06 -2.43
C VAL A 83 -5.48 9.68 -1.03
N TYR A 84 -6.27 8.85 -0.36
CA TYR A 84 -5.93 8.32 0.96
C TYR A 84 -4.61 7.57 0.95
N MET A 85 -4.44 6.59 0.06
CA MET A 85 -3.20 5.81 -0.04
C MET A 85 -1.97 6.67 -0.39
N ARG A 86 -2.17 7.80 -1.08
CA ARG A 86 -1.10 8.76 -1.38
C ARG A 86 -0.69 9.64 -0.21
N SER A 87 -1.47 9.68 0.85
CA SER A 87 -1.23 10.47 2.06
C SER A 87 -1.04 9.62 3.33
N HIS A 88 -1.35 8.32 3.26
CA HIS A 88 -1.24 7.39 4.37
C HIS A 88 -0.31 6.25 3.98
N TYR A 89 0.95 6.38 4.34
CA TYR A 89 2.00 5.44 3.95
C TYR A 89 2.27 4.38 5.02
N TRP A 90 1.87 4.66 6.27
CA TRP A 90 2.24 3.91 7.46
C TRP A 90 1.01 3.34 8.15
N TYR A 91 1.11 2.07 8.53
CA TYR A 91 0.04 1.35 9.22
C TYR A 91 0.65 0.60 10.40
N GLU A 92 0.24 0.95 11.61
CA GLU A 92 0.55 0.16 12.80
C GLU A 92 -0.34 -1.08 12.81
N LEU A 93 0.26 -2.25 12.85
CA LEU A 93 -0.45 -3.52 12.86
C LEU A 93 -0.50 -4.08 14.27
N THR A 94 -1.65 -4.62 14.66
CA THR A 94 -1.78 -5.50 15.81
C THR A 94 -1.01 -6.79 15.59
N GLY A 95 -0.79 -7.58 16.64
CA GLY A 95 -0.15 -8.90 16.50
C GLY A 95 -0.91 -9.82 15.53
N GLU A 96 -2.23 -9.80 15.57
CA GLU A 96 -3.08 -10.60 14.67
C GLU A 96 -2.96 -10.14 13.21
N GLU A 97 -2.99 -8.83 12.97
CA GLU A 97 -2.81 -8.26 11.63
C GLU A 97 -1.42 -8.53 11.07
N THR A 98 -0.39 -8.49 11.93
CA THR A 98 0.99 -8.85 11.55
C THR A 98 1.08 -10.31 11.10
N GLU A 99 0.47 -11.26 11.83
CA GLU A 99 0.46 -12.66 11.45
C GLU A 99 -0.39 -12.90 10.18
N ARG A 100 -1.47 -12.15 9.98
CA ARG A 100 -2.26 -12.18 8.74
C ARG A 100 -1.42 -11.71 7.55
N PHE A 101 -0.64 -10.63 7.72
CA PHE A 101 0.25 -10.15 6.67
C PHE A 101 1.37 -11.16 6.34
N LYS A 102 1.97 -11.80 7.33
CA LYS A 102 2.99 -12.83 7.09
C LYS A 102 2.44 -14.00 6.26
N ARG A 103 1.25 -14.51 6.59
CA ARG A 103 0.59 -15.55 5.79
C ARG A 103 0.31 -15.09 4.35
N PHE A 104 -0.11 -13.84 4.17
CA PHE A 104 -0.26 -13.24 2.84
C PHE A 104 1.08 -13.22 2.11
N TYR A 105 2.16 -12.75 2.74
CA TYR A 105 3.50 -12.68 2.17
C TYR A 105 4.03 -14.05 1.74
N GLU A 106 3.87 -15.05 2.60
CA GLU A 106 4.24 -16.45 2.31
C GLU A 106 3.48 -16.99 1.10
N SER A 107 2.15 -16.84 1.10
CA SER A 107 1.30 -17.29 -0.01
C SER A 107 1.66 -16.59 -1.32
N LEU A 108 1.90 -15.28 -1.28
CA LEU A 108 2.33 -14.50 -2.44
C LEU A 108 3.70 -14.96 -2.95
N SER A 109 4.65 -15.18 -2.04
CA SER A 109 6.02 -15.63 -2.37
C SER A 109 6.01 -17.01 -3.00
N GLU A 110 5.24 -17.95 -2.47
CA GLU A 110 5.08 -19.29 -3.02
C GLU A 110 4.54 -19.23 -4.45
N ARG A 111 3.43 -18.48 -4.66
CA ARG A 111 2.82 -18.35 -5.99
C ARG A 111 3.73 -17.65 -6.99
N ALA A 112 4.40 -16.58 -6.56
CA ALA A 112 5.30 -15.83 -7.44
C ALA A 112 6.52 -16.66 -7.90
N LYS A 113 7.00 -17.58 -7.05
CA LYS A 113 8.17 -18.43 -7.32
C LYS A 113 7.85 -19.74 -8.04
N ASP A 114 6.61 -20.16 -8.12
CA ASP A 114 6.23 -21.42 -8.77
C ASP A 114 6.16 -21.25 -10.30
N PRO A 115 7.16 -21.72 -11.07
CA PRO A 115 7.15 -21.60 -12.53
C PRO A 115 6.18 -22.56 -13.20
N THR A 116 5.68 -23.55 -12.46
CA THR A 116 4.80 -24.62 -12.99
C THR A 116 3.33 -24.28 -12.85
N HIS A 117 3.00 -23.28 -12.02
CA HIS A 117 1.61 -22.88 -11.79
C HIS A 117 1.03 -22.17 -13.01
N PHE A 118 0.12 -22.82 -13.71
CA PHE A 118 -0.46 -22.35 -14.97
C PHE A 118 -1.13 -20.96 -14.85
N PHE A 119 -1.82 -20.71 -13.74
CA PHE A 119 -2.49 -19.41 -13.44
C PHE A 119 -1.71 -18.58 -12.41
N ARG A 120 -0.39 -18.61 -12.45
CA ARG A 120 0.46 -17.92 -11.49
C ARG A 120 0.15 -16.44 -11.38
N ARG A 121 0.06 -15.74 -12.51
CA ARG A 121 -0.18 -14.31 -12.58
C ARG A 121 -1.53 -13.94 -11.96
N GLU A 122 -2.57 -14.67 -12.33
CA GLU A 122 -3.93 -14.49 -11.84
C GLU A 122 -4.03 -14.72 -10.33
N SER A 123 -3.37 -15.75 -9.83
CA SER A 123 -3.30 -16.05 -8.38
C SER A 123 -2.60 -14.93 -7.61
N VAL A 124 -1.49 -14.40 -8.14
CA VAL A 124 -0.78 -13.25 -7.56
C VAL A 124 -1.67 -12.02 -7.55
N LEU A 125 -2.35 -11.71 -8.66
CA LEU A 125 -3.28 -10.58 -8.74
C LEU A 125 -4.42 -10.68 -7.72
N LEU A 126 -4.99 -11.88 -7.53
CA LEU A 126 -6.06 -12.08 -6.54
C LEU A 126 -5.56 -11.87 -5.11
N LEU A 127 -4.38 -12.36 -4.75
CA LEU A 127 -3.78 -12.13 -3.44
C LEU A 127 -3.52 -10.64 -3.19
N LEU A 128 -2.95 -9.94 -4.15
CA LEU A 128 -2.73 -8.49 -4.07
C LEU A 128 -4.04 -7.72 -3.95
N ARG A 129 -5.07 -8.14 -4.66
CA ARG A 129 -6.41 -7.54 -4.57
C ARG A 129 -7.00 -7.69 -3.17
N ILE A 130 -6.92 -8.88 -2.57
CA ILE A 130 -7.37 -9.10 -1.19
C ILE A 130 -6.64 -8.14 -0.25
N PHE A 131 -5.32 -8.02 -0.35
CA PHE A 131 -4.52 -7.11 0.46
C PHE A 131 -5.00 -5.65 0.36
N TYR A 132 -5.21 -5.13 -0.85
CA TYR A 132 -5.69 -3.75 -1.03
C TYR A 132 -7.14 -3.56 -0.59
N LEU A 133 -7.98 -4.60 -0.68
CA LEU A 133 -9.34 -4.58 -0.13
C LEU A 133 -9.34 -4.49 1.40
N ASP A 134 -8.44 -5.20 2.06
CA ASP A 134 -8.29 -5.13 3.52
C ASP A 134 -7.87 -3.71 3.95
N ILE A 135 -6.89 -3.10 3.27
CA ILE A 135 -6.50 -1.70 3.52
C ILE A 135 -7.69 -0.75 3.28
N TYR A 136 -8.47 -0.97 2.23
CA TYR A 136 -9.64 -0.14 1.93
C TYR A 136 -10.74 -0.30 2.98
N ASN A 137 -10.96 -1.51 3.47
CA ASN A 137 -11.91 -1.78 4.54
C ASN A 137 -11.51 -1.05 5.83
N ASP A 138 -10.24 -1.08 6.21
CA ASP A 138 -9.72 -0.37 7.39
C ASP A 138 -9.85 1.15 7.24
N TYR A 139 -9.60 1.68 6.03
CA TYR A 139 -9.85 3.08 5.71
C TYR A 139 -11.32 3.43 5.89
N TYR A 140 -12.22 2.63 5.33
CA TYR A 140 -13.65 2.87 5.39
C TYR A 140 -14.18 2.84 6.82
N GLY A 141 -13.73 1.87 7.62
CA GLY A 141 -14.06 1.76 9.04
C GLY A 141 -13.59 2.97 9.84
N LYS A 142 -12.34 3.38 9.68
CA LYS A 142 -11.77 4.54 10.39
C LYS A 142 -12.40 5.87 9.95
N SER A 143 -12.70 6.05 8.67
CA SER A 143 -13.28 7.29 8.15
C SER A 143 -14.76 7.47 8.50
N HIS A 144 -15.52 6.39 8.62
CA HIS A 144 -16.95 6.46 9.03
C HIS A 144 -17.14 6.54 10.54
N LEU A 145 -16.23 5.97 11.33
CA LEU A 145 -16.27 6.09 12.80
C LEU A 145 -15.80 7.46 13.31
N ALA A 146 -14.92 8.14 12.54
CA ALA A 146 -14.37 9.44 12.92
C ALA A 146 -15.20 10.66 12.45
N LYS A 147 -16.15 10.46 11.53
CA LYS A 147 -16.91 11.56 10.90
C LYS A 147 -18.37 11.47 11.27
N GLY A 148 -18.78 12.39 12.18
CA GLY A 148 -20.19 12.77 12.28
C GLY A 148 -20.71 13.28 10.92
N GLU A 149 -22.02 13.20 10.70
CA GLU A 149 -22.74 13.42 9.43
C GLU A 149 -22.40 14.71 8.64
N SER A 150 -21.68 15.68 9.23
CA SER A 150 -21.35 16.97 8.58
C SER A 150 -20.27 16.90 7.49
N ASP A 151 -19.48 15.84 7.45
CA ASP A 151 -18.34 15.70 6.51
C ASP A 151 -18.68 14.85 5.26
N LEU A 152 -19.85 14.22 5.24
CA LEU A 152 -20.34 13.45 4.09
C LEU A 152 -20.52 14.33 2.83
N GLY A 153 -20.91 15.59 3.00
CA GLY A 153 -21.08 16.54 1.88
C GLY A 153 -19.76 16.91 1.19
N LYS A 154 -18.71 17.17 1.98
CA LYS A 154 -17.36 17.50 1.45
C LYS A 154 -16.71 16.29 0.77
N SER A 155 -16.89 15.10 1.34
CA SER A 155 -16.40 13.84 0.78
C SER A 155 -17.09 13.51 -0.56
N LYS A 156 -18.41 13.79 -0.67
CA LYS A 156 -19.17 13.60 -1.90
C LYS A 156 -18.72 14.55 -3.02
N LEU A 157 -18.50 15.82 -2.71
CA LEU A 157 -18.03 16.82 -3.66
C LEU A 157 -16.62 16.50 -4.19
N ALA A 158 -15.71 16.07 -3.31
CA ALA A 158 -14.38 15.63 -3.70
C ALA A 158 -14.46 14.37 -4.60
N HIS A 159 -15.36 13.45 -4.31
CA HIS A 159 -15.60 12.27 -5.13
C HIS A 159 -16.10 12.64 -6.54
N GLU A 160 -17.11 13.52 -6.64
CA GLU A 160 -17.65 14.00 -7.91
C GLU A 160 -16.60 14.75 -8.74
N PHE A 161 -15.78 15.59 -8.10
CA PHE A 161 -14.68 16.29 -8.74
C PHE A 161 -13.63 15.33 -9.31
N PHE A 162 -13.22 14.30 -8.56
CA PHE A 162 -12.28 13.29 -9.06
C PHE A 162 -12.87 12.42 -10.17
N CYS A 163 -14.14 12.08 -10.12
CA CYS A 163 -14.80 11.36 -11.20
C CYS A 163 -14.80 12.16 -12.50
N LEU A 164 -15.05 13.48 -12.43
CA LEU A 164 -14.99 14.38 -13.57
C LEU A 164 -13.58 14.48 -14.17
N ILE A 165 -12.54 14.60 -13.32
CA ILE A 165 -11.14 14.59 -13.78
C ILE A 165 -10.81 13.28 -14.51
N MET A 166 -11.14 12.13 -13.91
CA MET A 166 -10.83 10.82 -14.50
C MET A 166 -11.60 10.53 -15.78
N GLN A 167 -12.77 11.14 -16.00
CA GLN A 167 -13.50 11.07 -17.27
C GLN A 167 -12.87 11.92 -18.39
N HIS A 168 -12.17 13.00 -18.03
CA HIS A 168 -11.55 13.91 -18.99
C HIS A 168 -10.15 13.47 -19.45
N TYR A 169 -9.49 12.60 -18.72
CA TYR A 169 -8.13 12.10 -19.01
C TYR A 169 -8.11 10.64 -19.53
N ARG A 170 -9.24 10.14 -20.00
CA ARG A 170 -9.34 8.94 -20.85
C ARG A 170 -9.43 9.37 -22.31
#